data_ac7a102ab5c1324fde92e4fecf6385b7
#
_entry.id   ac7a102ab5c1324fde92e4fecf6385b7
#
_cell.length_a   1.000
_cell.length_b   1.000
_cell.length_c   1.000
_cell.angle_alpha   90.00
_cell.angle_beta   90.00
_cell.angle_gamma   90.00
#
_symmetry.space_group_name_H-M   'P 1'
#
loop_
_entity.id
_entity.type
_entity.pdbx_description
1 polymer ?
#
loop_
_entity_poly.entity_id
_entity_poly.type
_entity_poly.pdbx_seq_one_letter_code
_entity_poly.pdbx_strand_id
1 'polypeptide(L)'
;MIRIMLVSKEPEALGGLARGLKKRDDIELIHVGSKEEVLRRVEEGGIDVVVTDAQLLDKEPLSLVTELMKKQPLINCAMVSSLSHEDFHEYSEGLGVFMQLPLSPGEEEAEKMVEILNSIDLLLKA
;
A
#
# COMPACT_ATOMS: atom_id res chain seq x y z
N MET A 1 10.75 -11.78 5.43
CA MET A 1 10.87 -10.58 4.59
C MET A 1 9.49 -10.10 4.18
N ILE A 2 9.26 -8.79 4.28
CA ILE A 2 7.99 -8.19 3.90
C ILE A 2 8.11 -7.69 2.46
N ARG A 3 7.19 -8.10 1.60
CA ARG A 3 7.16 -7.64 0.21
C ARG A 3 6.08 -6.59 0.05
N ILE A 4 6.50 -5.39 -0.33
CA ILE A 4 5.61 -4.24 -0.50
C ILE A 4 5.57 -3.85 -1.97
N MET A 5 4.37 -3.81 -2.53
CA MET A 5 4.16 -3.39 -3.91
C MET A 5 3.72 -1.93 -3.92
N LEU A 6 4.48 -1.09 -4.60
CA LEU A 6 4.16 0.33 -4.74
C LEU A 6 3.51 0.51 -6.11
N VAL A 7 2.25 0.94 -6.10
CA VAL A 7 1.46 1.10 -7.32
C VAL A 7 1.30 2.57 -7.65
N SER A 8 1.93 3.00 -8.74
CA SER A 8 1.91 4.40 -9.13
C SER A 8 2.15 4.51 -10.62
N LYS A 9 1.48 5.46 -11.26
CA LYS A 9 1.71 5.78 -12.66
C LYS A 9 3.10 6.40 -12.83
N GLU A 10 3.50 7.20 -11.85
CA GLU A 10 4.82 7.84 -11.83
C GLU A 10 5.59 7.35 -10.61
N PRO A 11 6.68 6.59 -10.80
CA PRO A 11 7.45 6.05 -9.68
C PRO A 11 7.93 7.12 -8.70
N GLU A 12 8.13 8.35 -9.18
CA GLU A 12 8.58 9.46 -8.35
C GLU A 12 7.57 9.88 -7.29
N ALA A 13 6.29 9.64 -7.54
CA ALA A 13 5.24 10.02 -6.60
C ALA A 13 5.40 9.32 -5.25
N LEU A 14 5.94 8.12 -5.24
CA LEU A 14 6.18 7.35 -4.03
C LEU A 14 7.67 7.25 -3.70
N GLY A 15 8.50 8.08 -4.34
CA GLY A 15 9.95 8.01 -4.19
C GLY A 15 10.47 8.25 -2.77
N GLY A 16 9.88 9.19 -2.04
CA GLY A 16 10.26 9.45 -0.65
C GLY A 16 9.95 8.27 0.26
N LEU A 17 8.77 7.70 0.09
CA LEU A 17 8.37 6.52 0.83
C LEU A 17 9.31 5.35 0.50
N ALA A 18 9.59 5.15 -0.78
CA ALA A 18 10.48 4.08 -1.21
C ALA A 18 11.87 4.21 -0.58
N ARG A 19 12.41 5.42 -0.55
CA ARG A 19 13.71 5.66 0.06
C ARG A 19 13.74 5.27 1.53
N GLY A 20 12.69 5.62 2.26
CA GLY A 20 12.59 5.26 3.67
C GLY A 20 12.47 3.76 3.89
N LEU A 21 11.66 3.10 3.08
CA LEU A 21 11.47 1.65 3.18
C LEU A 21 12.74 0.87 2.80
N LYS A 22 13.50 1.37 1.84
CA LYS A 22 14.74 0.71 1.41
C LYS A 22 15.85 0.71 2.46
N LYS A 23 15.72 1.51 3.50
CA LYS A 23 16.69 1.51 4.60
C LYS A 23 16.62 0.23 5.42
N ARG A 24 15.58 -0.55 5.26
CA ARG A 24 15.39 -1.79 6.00
C ARG A 24 15.75 -2.98 5.13
N ASP A 25 16.53 -3.88 5.72
CA ASP A 25 16.98 -5.10 5.04
C ASP A 25 15.88 -6.15 4.93
N ASP A 26 14.83 -6.03 5.73
CA ASP A 26 13.73 -6.99 5.78
C ASP A 26 12.55 -6.62 4.90
N ILE A 27 12.71 -5.61 4.04
CA ILE A 27 11.66 -5.17 3.12
C ILE A 27 12.14 -5.27 1.67
N GLU A 28 11.31 -5.89 0.84
CA GLU A 28 11.53 -5.94 -0.60
C GLU A 28 10.47 -5.07 -1.26
N LEU A 29 10.89 -4.16 -2.13
CA LEU A 29 9.99 -3.26 -2.84
C LEU A 29 9.83 -3.67 -4.29
N ILE A 30 8.60 -3.62 -4.78
CA ILE A 30 8.25 -3.90 -6.17
C ILE A 30 7.44 -2.72 -6.68
N HIS A 31 7.87 -2.13 -7.79
CA HIS A 31 7.13 -1.04 -8.45
C HIS A 31 6.29 -1.58 -9.57
N VAL A 32 5.03 -1.16 -9.62
CA VAL A 32 4.08 -1.60 -10.63
C VAL A 32 3.31 -0.39 -11.15
N GLY A 33 3.15 -0.30 -12.45
CA GLY A 33 2.51 0.85 -13.10
C GLY A 33 1.16 0.56 -13.73
N SER A 34 0.65 -0.67 -13.65
CA SER A 34 -0.65 -0.99 -14.24
C SER A 34 -1.47 -1.88 -13.32
N LYS A 35 -2.79 -1.77 -13.47
CA LYS A 35 -3.73 -2.58 -12.72
C LYS A 35 -3.55 -4.07 -13.03
N GLU A 36 -3.38 -4.40 -14.29
CA GLU A 36 -3.23 -5.77 -14.75
C GLU A 36 -2.03 -6.43 -14.10
N GLU A 37 -0.92 -5.72 -14.02
CA GLU A 37 0.28 -6.24 -13.39
C GLU A 37 0.11 -6.42 -11.89
N VAL A 38 -0.60 -5.48 -11.23
CA VAL A 38 -0.91 -5.60 -9.80
C VAL A 38 -1.69 -6.89 -9.53
N LEU A 39 -2.76 -7.10 -10.27
CA LEU A 39 -3.62 -8.26 -10.07
C LEU A 39 -2.89 -9.56 -10.36
N ARG A 40 -2.07 -9.59 -11.40
CA ARG A 40 -1.27 -10.76 -11.73
C ARG A 40 -0.30 -11.12 -10.62
N ARG A 41 0.42 -10.13 -10.09
CA ARG A 41 1.39 -10.38 -9.03
C ARG A 41 0.73 -10.82 -7.73
N VAL A 42 -0.43 -10.26 -7.42
CA VAL A 42 -1.17 -10.66 -6.23
C VAL A 42 -1.65 -12.10 -6.37
N GLU A 43 -2.10 -12.51 -7.57
CA GLU A 43 -2.50 -13.89 -7.82
C GLU A 43 -1.34 -14.87 -7.68
N GLU A 44 -0.14 -14.45 -8.08
CA GLU A 44 1.06 -15.27 -7.93
C GLU A 44 1.43 -15.50 -6.47
N GLY A 45 0.96 -14.61 -5.60
CA GLY A 45 1.22 -14.71 -4.17
C GLY A 45 2.53 -14.05 -3.74
N GLY A 46 2.75 -14.01 -2.43
CA GLY A 46 3.98 -13.47 -1.87
C GLY A 46 3.99 -11.96 -1.65
N ILE A 47 2.90 -11.27 -1.93
CA ILE A 47 2.79 -9.83 -1.66
C ILE A 47 2.10 -9.63 -0.33
N ASP A 48 2.75 -8.91 0.59
CA ASP A 48 2.21 -8.66 1.92
C ASP A 48 1.45 -7.34 2.01
N VAL A 49 1.93 -6.32 1.31
CA VAL A 49 1.38 -4.97 1.38
C VAL A 49 1.29 -4.36 -0.01
N VAL A 50 0.20 -3.66 -0.27
CA VAL A 50 0.03 -2.86 -1.49
C VAL A 50 -0.17 -1.42 -1.10
N VAL A 51 0.64 -0.52 -1.66
CA VAL A 51 0.51 0.92 -1.45
C VAL A 51 0.03 1.53 -2.77
N THR A 52 -1.11 2.21 -2.74
CA THR A 52 -1.65 2.84 -3.94
C THR A 52 -1.45 4.35 -3.90
N ASP A 53 -1.05 4.93 -5.03
CA ASP A 53 -0.99 6.37 -5.20
C ASP A 53 -2.40 6.94 -5.28
N ALA A 54 -2.53 8.26 -5.10
CA ALA A 54 -3.82 8.96 -5.15
C ALA A 54 -4.46 8.91 -6.53
N GLN A 55 -3.65 8.79 -7.57
CA GLN A 55 -4.13 8.67 -8.94
C GLN A 55 -3.56 7.43 -9.58
N LEU A 56 -4.42 6.51 -9.95
CA LEU A 56 -4.04 5.29 -10.65
C LEU A 56 -4.61 5.32 -12.05
N LEU A 57 -3.72 5.46 -13.01
CA LEU A 57 -4.00 5.26 -14.44
C LEU A 57 -5.40 5.69 -14.87
N ASP A 58 -6.32 4.76 -15.00
CA ASP A 58 -7.65 4.98 -15.52
C ASP A 58 -8.76 4.79 -14.50
N LYS A 59 -8.41 4.39 -13.28
CA LYS A 59 -9.43 4.07 -12.28
C LYS A 59 -9.08 4.60 -10.92
N GLU A 60 -10.10 4.83 -10.11
CA GLU A 60 -9.89 5.26 -8.75
C GLU A 60 -9.18 4.17 -7.95
N PRO A 61 -8.28 4.56 -7.03
CA PRO A 61 -7.57 3.60 -6.19
C PRO A 61 -8.50 2.65 -5.44
N LEU A 62 -9.67 3.13 -5.05
CA LEU A 62 -10.64 2.32 -4.32
C LEU A 62 -11.14 1.13 -5.13
N SER A 63 -11.31 1.30 -6.44
CA SER A 63 -11.70 0.18 -7.32
C SER A 63 -10.66 -0.91 -7.30
N LEU A 64 -9.39 -0.54 -7.35
CA LEU A 64 -8.31 -1.50 -7.32
C LEU A 64 -8.26 -2.23 -5.97
N VAL A 65 -8.36 -1.49 -4.88
CA VAL A 65 -8.35 -2.08 -3.54
C VAL A 65 -9.52 -3.05 -3.37
N THR A 66 -10.70 -2.69 -3.87
CA THR A 66 -11.86 -3.57 -3.81
C THR A 66 -11.62 -4.89 -4.53
N GLU A 67 -11.02 -4.83 -5.71
CA GLU A 67 -10.69 -6.04 -6.47
C GLU A 67 -9.63 -6.88 -5.77
N LEU A 68 -8.63 -6.23 -5.17
CA LEU A 68 -7.58 -6.92 -4.41
C LEU A 68 -8.16 -7.67 -3.23
N MET A 69 -9.10 -7.04 -2.50
CA MET A 69 -9.73 -7.67 -1.34
C MET A 69 -10.53 -8.90 -1.73
N LYS A 70 -11.09 -8.93 -2.92
CA LYS A 70 -11.81 -10.12 -3.41
C LYS A 70 -10.86 -11.27 -3.71
N LYS A 71 -9.65 -10.96 -4.18
CA LYS A 71 -8.67 -11.98 -4.54
C LYS A 71 -7.82 -12.43 -3.37
N GLN A 72 -7.45 -11.50 -2.51
CA GLN A 72 -6.58 -11.76 -1.35
C GLN A 72 -7.10 -10.97 -0.15
N PRO A 73 -8.11 -11.50 0.57
CA PRO A 73 -8.71 -10.77 1.69
C PRO A 73 -7.74 -10.41 2.83
N LEU A 74 -6.63 -11.11 2.93
CA LEU A 74 -5.65 -10.87 3.99
C LEU A 74 -4.54 -9.89 3.62
N ILE A 75 -4.57 -9.36 2.38
CA ILE A 75 -3.54 -8.42 1.97
C ILE A 75 -3.75 -7.07 2.68
N ASN A 76 -2.66 -6.43 3.08
CA ASN A 76 -2.71 -5.15 3.75
C ASN A 76 -2.54 -4.03 2.72
N CYS A 77 -3.46 -3.05 2.74
CA CYS A 77 -3.40 -1.94 1.79
C CYS A 77 -3.20 -0.60 2.51
N ALA A 78 -2.36 0.25 1.94
CA ALA A 78 -2.21 1.64 2.35
C ALA A 78 -2.52 2.50 1.13
N MET A 79 -3.14 3.65 1.34
CA MET A 79 -3.56 4.52 0.24
C MET A 79 -3.08 5.95 0.45
N VAL A 80 -2.54 6.54 -0.62
CA VAL A 80 -2.24 7.97 -0.64
C VAL A 80 -3.54 8.72 -0.93
N SER A 81 -3.88 9.69 -0.10
CA SER A 81 -5.11 10.45 -0.26
C SER A 81 -4.99 11.83 0.36
N SER A 82 -5.59 12.82 -0.29
CA SER A 82 -5.66 14.19 0.24
C SER A 82 -6.92 14.44 1.07
N LEU A 83 -7.77 13.43 1.24
CA LEU A 83 -8.98 13.55 2.05
C LEU A 83 -8.63 13.78 3.51
N SER A 84 -9.54 14.43 4.26
CA SER A 84 -9.41 14.52 5.70
C SER A 84 -9.42 13.11 6.30
N HIS A 85 -8.94 12.98 7.52
CA HIS A 85 -8.92 11.70 8.21
C HIS A 85 -10.34 11.09 8.29
N GLU A 86 -11.32 11.89 8.61
CA GLU A 86 -12.71 11.44 8.71
C GLU A 86 -13.27 10.99 7.36
N ASP A 87 -13.06 11.81 6.32
CA ASP A 87 -13.55 11.48 4.99
C ASP A 87 -12.87 10.24 4.44
N PHE A 88 -11.57 10.10 4.70
CA PHE A 88 -10.84 8.92 4.27
C PHE A 88 -11.37 7.66 4.97
N HIS A 89 -11.66 7.77 6.25
CA HIS A 89 -12.18 6.64 7.02
C HIS A 89 -13.50 6.14 6.42
N GLU A 90 -14.42 7.06 6.09
CA GLU A 90 -15.68 6.70 5.45
C GLU A 90 -15.46 6.10 4.07
N TYR A 91 -14.55 6.70 3.30
CA TYR A 91 -14.24 6.29 1.93
C TYR A 91 -13.70 4.87 1.87
N SER A 92 -12.85 4.50 2.82
CA SER A 92 -12.16 3.22 2.84
C SER A 92 -12.78 2.19 3.79
N GLU A 93 -13.88 2.50 4.43
CA GLU A 93 -14.51 1.62 5.40
C GLU A 93 -14.81 0.23 4.82
N GLY A 94 -14.41 -0.78 5.56
CA GLY A 94 -14.65 -2.17 5.16
C GLY A 94 -13.67 -2.75 4.15
N LEU A 95 -12.66 -1.98 3.73
CA LEU A 95 -11.73 -2.42 2.69
C LEU A 95 -10.36 -2.86 3.18
N GLY A 96 -10.17 -2.96 4.48
CA GLY A 96 -8.89 -3.44 5.02
C GLY A 96 -7.72 -2.51 4.77
N VAL A 97 -7.98 -1.21 4.58
CA VAL A 97 -6.93 -0.22 4.45
C VAL A 97 -6.41 0.12 5.84
N PHE A 98 -5.14 -0.13 6.08
CA PHE A 98 -4.57 0.04 7.41
C PHE A 98 -3.94 1.41 7.64
N MET A 99 -3.70 2.17 6.59
CA MET A 99 -3.01 3.45 6.71
C MET A 99 -3.35 4.39 5.56
N GLN A 100 -3.60 5.66 5.91
CA GLN A 100 -3.69 6.75 4.94
C GLN A 100 -2.32 7.43 4.87
N LEU A 101 -1.85 7.71 3.66
CA LEU A 101 -0.61 8.43 3.42
C LEU A 101 -0.92 9.80 2.83
N PRO A 102 -0.15 10.85 3.19
CA PRO A 102 -0.31 12.15 2.56
C PRO A 102 0.22 12.11 1.13
N LEU A 103 -0.09 13.14 0.35
CA LEU A 103 0.48 13.28 -0.99
C LEU A 103 2.01 13.37 -0.86
N SER A 104 2.71 12.74 -1.78
CA SER A 104 4.18 12.68 -1.76
C SER A 104 4.73 12.20 -0.42
N PRO A 105 4.35 11.00 0.03
CA PRO A 105 4.80 10.50 1.32
C PRO A 105 6.32 10.33 1.36
N GLY A 106 6.91 10.60 2.51
CA GLY A 106 8.34 10.59 2.69
C GLY A 106 8.84 9.53 3.65
N GLU A 107 10.07 9.72 4.13
CA GLU A 107 10.71 8.77 5.04
C GLU A 107 9.98 8.66 6.38
N GLU A 108 9.39 9.75 6.84
CA GLU A 108 8.62 9.73 8.10
C GLU A 108 7.44 8.78 8.00
N GLU A 109 6.74 8.80 6.86
CA GLU A 109 5.61 7.90 6.62
C GLU A 109 6.08 6.46 6.49
N ALA A 110 7.28 6.25 5.95
CA ALA A 110 7.86 4.91 5.88
C ALA A 110 8.10 4.35 7.30
N GLU A 111 8.60 5.15 8.21
CA GLU A 111 8.82 4.73 9.59
C GLU A 111 7.51 4.36 10.27
N LYS A 112 6.48 5.19 10.08
CA LYS A 112 5.16 4.90 10.65
C LYS A 112 4.58 3.60 10.08
N MET A 113 4.73 3.39 8.79
CA MET A 113 4.26 2.18 8.15
C MET A 113 4.94 0.95 8.72
N VAL A 114 6.25 1.00 8.91
CA VAL A 114 6.99 -0.11 9.49
C VAL A 114 6.53 -0.41 10.91
N GLU A 115 6.27 0.61 11.71
CA GLU A 115 5.76 0.41 13.07
C GLU A 115 4.42 -0.31 13.06
N ILE A 116 3.51 0.11 12.17
CA ILE A 116 2.19 -0.51 12.06
C ILE A 116 2.32 -1.97 11.60
N LEU A 117 3.15 -2.22 10.59
CA LEU A 117 3.36 -3.56 10.06
C LEU A 117 3.96 -4.49 11.10
N ASN A 118 4.89 -3.99 11.90
CA ASN A 118 5.47 -4.79 12.97
C ASN A 118 4.43 -5.16 14.01
N SER A 119 3.52 -4.24 14.33
CA SER A 119 2.42 -4.52 15.26
C SER A 119 1.49 -5.60 14.72
N ILE A 120 1.14 -5.53 13.43
CA ILE A 120 0.29 -6.52 12.79
C ILE A 120 0.99 -7.89 12.80
N ASP A 121 2.26 -7.93 12.43
CA ASP A 121 3.02 -9.16 12.38
C ASP A 121 3.13 -9.81 13.76
N LEU A 122 3.37 -9.01 14.80
CA LEU A 122 3.41 -9.51 16.17
C LEU A 122 2.08 -10.11 16.60
N LEU A 123 0.97 -9.48 16.22
CA LEU A 123 -0.35 -10.01 16.54
C LEU A 123 -0.62 -11.33 15.82
N LEU A 124 -0.17 -11.45 14.57
CA LEU A 124 -0.36 -12.66 13.79
C LEU A 124 0.52 -13.81 14.30
N LYS A 125 1.68 -13.51 14.87
CA LYS A 125 2.61 -14.50 15.39
C LYS A 125 2.32 -14.91 16.83
N ALA A 126 1.56 -14.09 17.50
CA ALA A 126 1.17 -14.38 18.86
C ALA A 126 0.05 -15.41 18.92
#